data_4cafdb56082110da4cd07976331e9e8c
#
_entry.id   4cafdb56082110da4cd07976331e9e8c
#
_cell.length_a   1.000
_cell.length_b   1.000
_cell.length_c   1.000
_cell.angle_alpha   90.00
_cell.angle_beta   90.00
_cell.angle_gamma   90.00
#
_symmetry.space_group_name_H-M   'P 1'
#
loop_
_entity.id
_entity.type
_entity.pdbx_description
1 polymer ?
#
loop_
_entity_poly.entity_id
_entity_poly.type
_entity_poly.pdbx_seq_one_letter_code
_entity_poly.pdbx_strand_id
1 'polypeptide(L)'
;MKMLVLTSPNMVGPDVVSAQTILKNLTYYNGKADGIYGQETAAATKAAKWDLGYAQKNITSVFDDVLLNFLIDLKKPTLLMRRRAAIRHNKRTVGDAALTEAYKYIGMSEEPAGSNKVMFSEWYGMTGPWCAMFVTFCFVQAKSKSFVKGSKYAYCPYVLADAKAGRNGLRVVPKSDVRSGDIVLFDWNKDGTADHIGIVDRPPVKKNARFSTIEGNTSGTNPSDGGMVAKMSRVTSDVIAFVRVTN
;
A
#
# COMPACT_ATOMS: atom_id res chain seq x y z
N MET A 1 22.42 -12.51 13.65
CA MET A 1 20.96 -12.77 13.86
C MET A 1 20.52 -13.83 12.88
N LYS A 2 19.60 -14.75 13.30
CA LYS A 2 19.00 -15.70 12.36
C LYS A 2 18.16 -14.95 11.32
N MET A 3 18.17 -15.39 10.07
CA MET A 3 17.29 -14.83 9.04
C MET A 3 15.84 -15.06 9.43
N LEU A 4 15.05 -13.97 9.50
CA LEU A 4 13.63 -14.00 9.85
C LEU A 4 12.77 -13.80 8.61
N VAL A 5 11.72 -14.60 8.49
CA VAL A 5 10.81 -14.57 7.34
C VAL A 5 9.41 -14.97 7.78
N LEU A 6 8.41 -14.44 7.09
CA LEU A 6 7.02 -14.83 7.31
C LEU A 6 6.82 -16.30 6.88
N THR A 7 6.40 -17.14 7.82
CA THR A 7 6.14 -18.58 7.61
C THR A 7 4.79 -18.96 8.21
N SER A 8 4.32 -20.16 7.93
CA SER A 8 3.16 -20.76 8.60
C SER A 8 3.59 -22.13 9.18
N PRO A 9 3.60 -22.30 10.52
CA PRO A 9 3.36 -21.28 11.55
C PRO A 9 4.44 -20.18 11.57
N ASN A 10 4.12 -19.04 12.15
CA ASN A 10 5.03 -17.90 12.25
C ASN A 10 6.31 -18.24 13.01
N MET A 11 7.43 -17.66 12.59
CA MET A 11 8.68 -17.72 13.35
C MET A 11 8.52 -17.00 14.67
N VAL A 12 9.04 -17.59 15.76
CA VAL A 12 8.99 -17.00 17.11
C VAL A 12 10.36 -17.02 17.77
N GLY A 13 10.59 -16.07 18.68
CA GLY A 13 11.78 -16.06 19.53
C GLY A 13 12.46 -14.71 19.73
N PRO A 14 13.59 -14.69 20.45
CA PRO A 14 14.26 -13.46 20.86
C PRO A 14 14.83 -12.66 19.68
N ASP A 15 15.23 -13.30 18.58
CA ASP A 15 15.67 -12.62 17.37
C ASP A 15 14.53 -11.80 16.75
N VAL A 16 13.28 -12.30 16.83
CA VAL A 16 12.09 -11.56 16.35
C VAL A 16 11.82 -10.35 17.24
N VAL A 17 11.90 -10.51 18.58
CA VAL A 17 11.78 -9.38 19.52
C VAL A 17 12.81 -8.30 19.20
N SER A 18 14.05 -8.69 18.94
CA SER A 18 15.13 -7.76 18.60
C SER A 18 14.83 -7.01 17.30
N ALA A 19 14.39 -7.71 16.26
CA ALA A 19 14.02 -7.11 14.98
C ALA A 19 12.84 -6.15 15.11
N GLN A 20 11.78 -6.55 15.83
CA GLN A 20 10.61 -5.71 16.12
C GLN A 20 10.99 -4.45 16.91
N THR A 21 11.86 -4.58 17.90
CA THR A 21 12.35 -3.45 18.70
C THR A 21 13.11 -2.45 17.84
N ILE A 22 14.02 -2.92 16.98
CA ILE A 22 14.76 -2.06 16.04
C ILE A 22 13.80 -1.35 15.09
N LEU A 23 12.89 -2.10 14.45
CA LEU A 23 11.91 -1.54 13.54
C LEU A 23 10.97 -0.52 14.24
N LYS A 24 10.62 -0.76 15.51
CA LYS A 24 9.80 0.15 16.31
C LYS A 24 10.54 1.43 16.65
N ASN A 25 11.80 1.34 17.10
CA ASN A 25 12.62 2.51 17.40
C ASN A 25 12.84 3.40 16.16
N LEU A 26 12.83 2.81 14.98
CA LEU A 26 12.93 3.49 13.69
C LEU A 26 11.56 3.85 13.07
N THR A 27 10.48 3.70 13.83
CA THR A 27 9.09 4.06 13.43
C THR A 27 8.50 3.25 12.27
N TYR A 28 9.08 2.10 11.93
CA TYR A 28 8.53 1.20 10.92
C TYR A 28 7.48 0.22 11.48
N TYR A 29 7.53 -0.06 12.79
CA TYR A 29 6.65 -1.01 13.45
C TYR A 29 5.92 -0.33 14.61
N ASN A 30 4.59 -0.44 14.64
CA ASN A 30 3.75 0.17 15.67
C ASN A 30 3.20 -0.85 16.69
N GLY A 31 3.35 -2.14 16.40
CA GLY A 31 2.87 -3.22 17.25
C GLY A 31 3.69 -3.40 18.55
N LYS A 32 3.32 -4.40 19.33
CA LYS A 32 4.09 -4.87 20.47
C LYS A 32 5.23 -5.75 19.97
N ALA A 33 6.43 -5.61 20.54
CA ALA A 33 7.53 -6.54 20.29
C ALA A 33 7.26 -7.87 21.02
N ASP A 34 6.39 -8.68 20.47
CA ASP A 34 5.84 -9.92 21.04
C ASP A 34 6.66 -11.18 20.70
N GLY A 35 7.63 -11.03 19.83
CA GLY A 35 8.48 -12.12 19.39
C GLY A 35 7.84 -13.02 18.33
N ILE A 36 6.72 -12.62 17.71
CA ILE A 36 6.04 -13.36 16.65
C ILE A 36 6.27 -12.64 15.30
N TYR A 37 6.91 -13.29 14.33
CA TYR A 37 7.14 -12.73 13.00
C TYR A 37 5.89 -12.84 12.13
N GLY A 38 4.87 -12.08 12.46
CA GLY A 38 3.61 -12.00 11.73
C GLY A 38 3.64 -11.01 10.57
N GLN A 39 2.47 -10.79 9.96
CA GLN A 39 2.30 -9.92 8.79
C GLN A 39 2.70 -8.47 9.06
N GLU A 40 2.42 -7.93 10.24
CA GLU A 40 2.82 -6.56 10.60
C GLU A 40 4.35 -6.41 10.66
N THR A 41 5.07 -7.38 11.24
CA THR A 41 6.54 -7.40 11.28
C THR A 41 7.11 -7.53 9.86
N ALA A 42 6.50 -8.37 9.03
CA ALA A 42 6.84 -8.52 7.61
C ALA A 42 6.63 -7.23 6.82
N ALA A 43 5.52 -6.51 7.06
CA ALA A 43 5.23 -5.22 6.46
C ALA A 43 6.24 -4.14 6.90
N ALA A 44 6.56 -4.08 8.19
CA ALA A 44 7.57 -3.18 8.74
C ALA A 44 8.97 -3.42 8.11
N THR A 45 9.34 -4.68 7.92
CA THR A 45 10.58 -5.06 7.24
C THR A 45 10.62 -4.57 5.80
N LYS A 46 9.53 -4.70 5.06
CA LYS A 46 9.40 -4.17 3.69
C LYS A 46 9.48 -2.63 3.67
N ALA A 47 8.84 -1.97 4.63
CA ALA A 47 8.89 -0.53 4.79
C ALA A 47 10.33 -0.03 4.97
N ALA A 48 11.08 -0.65 5.86
CA ALA A 48 12.48 -0.31 6.09
C ALA A 48 13.35 -0.50 4.83
N LYS A 49 13.16 -1.60 4.11
CA LYS A 49 13.87 -1.84 2.82
C LYS A 49 13.50 -0.80 1.77
N TRP A 50 12.22 -0.40 1.72
CA TRP A 50 11.76 0.64 0.81
C TRP A 50 12.47 1.97 1.09
N ASP A 51 12.49 2.41 2.34
CA ASP A 51 13.09 3.68 2.75
C ASP A 51 14.60 3.69 2.57
N LEU A 52 15.27 2.56 2.78
CA LEU A 52 16.70 2.40 2.49
C LEU A 52 17.03 2.38 0.98
N GLY A 53 16.03 2.34 0.10
CA GLY A 53 16.23 2.37 -1.35
C GLY A 53 16.63 1.04 -1.97
N TYR A 54 16.25 -0.10 -1.39
CA TYR A 54 16.38 -1.40 -2.04
C TYR A 54 15.74 -1.42 -3.43
N ALA A 55 16.28 -2.21 -4.38
CA ALA A 55 15.60 -2.44 -5.65
C ALA A 55 14.25 -3.12 -5.41
N GLN A 56 13.23 -2.84 -6.23
CA GLN A 56 11.86 -3.34 -6.05
C GLN A 56 11.81 -4.86 -5.82
N LYS A 57 12.56 -5.63 -6.61
CA LYS A 57 12.65 -7.09 -6.49
C LYS A 57 13.24 -7.58 -5.16
N ASN A 58 13.94 -6.72 -4.44
CA ASN A 58 14.60 -7.04 -3.16
C ASN A 58 13.82 -6.51 -1.94
N ILE A 59 12.66 -5.88 -2.15
CA ILE A 59 11.77 -5.46 -1.07
C ILE A 59 10.90 -6.67 -0.69
N THR A 60 11.50 -7.53 0.10
CA THR A 60 10.88 -8.76 0.61
C THR A 60 10.63 -8.65 2.12
N SER A 61 9.84 -9.55 2.67
CA SER A 61 9.61 -9.66 4.12
C SER A 61 10.77 -10.30 4.89
N VAL A 62 11.89 -10.61 4.25
CA VAL A 62 13.06 -11.22 4.89
C VAL A 62 13.82 -10.14 5.68
N PHE A 63 13.93 -10.33 7.00
CA PHE A 63 14.83 -9.55 7.86
C PHE A 63 16.11 -10.36 8.05
N ASP A 64 17.21 -9.85 7.55
CA ASP A 64 18.52 -10.51 7.53
C ASP A 64 19.62 -9.59 8.09
N ASP A 65 20.82 -10.13 8.26
CA ASP A 65 21.97 -9.34 8.75
C ASP A 65 22.34 -8.18 7.84
N VAL A 66 22.05 -8.26 6.54
CA VAL A 66 22.29 -7.16 5.61
C VAL A 66 21.39 -5.97 5.93
N LEU A 67 20.09 -6.24 6.13
CA LEU A 67 19.14 -5.21 6.54
C LEU A 67 19.48 -4.68 7.92
N LEU A 68 19.74 -5.58 8.90
CA LEU A 68 20.13 -5.20 10.24
C LEU A 68 21.30 -4.21 10.24
N ASN A 69 22.38 -4.52 9.52
CA ASN A 69 23.56 -3.67 9.47
C ASN A 69 23.29 -2.28 8.90
N PHE A 70 22.33 -2.13 7.97
CA PHE A 70 21.90 -0.81 7.49
C PHE A 70 21.07 -0.06 8.55
N LEU A 71 20.21 -0.77 9.28
CA LEU A 71 19.31 -0.16 10.25
C LEU A 71 20.02 0.35 11.52
N ILE A 72 21.13 -0.30 11.90
CA ILE A 72 21.95 0.09 13.06
C ILE A 72 23.24 0.82 12.67
N ASP A 73 23.29 1.37 11.44
CA ASP A 73 24.40 2.17 10.91
C ASP A 73 25.78 1.49 10.86
N LEU A 74 25.85 0.18 10.99
CA LEU A 74 27.10 -0.57 10.79
C LEU A 74 27.52 -0.62 9.32
N LYS A 75 26.60 -0.39 8.40
CA LYS A 75 26.84 -0.33 6.96
C LYS A 75 26.08 0.84 6.32
N LYS A 76 26.76 1.60 5.48
CA LYS A 76 26.13 2.71 4.74
C LYS A 76 25.41 2.18 3.48
N PRO A 77 24.18 2.63 3.19
CA PRO A 77 23.52 2.32 1.92
C PRO A 77 24.35 2.76 0.71
N THR A 78 24.35 1.97 -0.34
CA THR A 78 25.10 2.27 -1.58
C THR A 78 24.61 3.58 -2.22
N LEU A 79 25.41 4.17 -3.09
CA LEU A 79 25.00 5.39 -3.83
C LEU A 79 23.70 5.18 -4.59
N LEU A 80 23.52 3.99 -5.19
CA LEU A 80 22.29 3.65 -5.92
C LEU A 80 21.07 3.50 -4.99
N MET A 81 21.26 2.92 -3.80
CA MET A 81 20.21 2.87 -2.77
C MET A 81 19.83 4.28 -2.31
N ARG A 82 20.80 5.12 -1.98
CA ARG A 82 20.55 6.51 -1.58
C ARG A 82 19.82 7.32 -2.65
N ARG A 83 20.17 7.14 -3.95
CA ARG A 83 19.46 7.79 -5.07
C ARG A 83 18.01 7.30 -5.17
N ARG A 84 17.75 5.98 -5.03
CA ARG A 84 16.38 5.45 -5.03
C ARG A 84 15.57 5.96 -3.84
N ALA A 85 16.16 5.96 -2.64
CA ALA A 85 15.53 6.52 -1.45
C ALA A 85 15.18 7.99 -1.67
N ALA A 86 16.12 8.82 -2.16
CA ALA A 86 15.89 10.23 -2.43
C ALA A 86 14.73 10.46 -3.44
N ILE A 87 14.64 9.66 -4.51
CA ILE A 87 13.54 9.72 -5.47
C ILE A 87 12.20 9.38 -4.78
N ARG A 88 12.17 8.34 -3.94
CA ARG A 88 10.98 7.90 -3.21
C ARG A 88 10.54 8.92 -2.16
N HIS A 89 11.50 9.56 -1.46
CA HIS A 89 11.23 10.55 -0.43
C HIS A 89 11.04 11.97 -0.97
N ASN A 90 11.44 12.26 -2.21
CA ASN A 90 11.16 13.53 -2.87
C ASN A 90 9.70 13.59 -3.35
N LYS A 91 8.78 13.49 -2.41
CA LYS A 91 7.35 13.43 -2.65
C LYS A 91 6.84 14.83 -2.99
N ARG A 92 6.53 15.05 -4.26
CA ARG A 92 5.97 16.32 -4.73
C ARG A 92 4.45 16.44 -4.53
N THR A 93 3.76 15.31 -4.40
CA THR A 93 2.30 15.27 -4.26
C THR A 93 1.86 14.32 -3.13
N VAL A 94 0.65 14.54 -2.62
CA VAL A 94 0.04 13.64 -1.64
C VAL A 94 -0.18 12.24 -2.23
N GLY A 95 -0.45 12.15 -3.54
CA GLY A 95 -0.58 10.87 -4.24
C GLY A 95 0.72 10.06 -4.24
N ASP A 96 1.87 10.70 -4.52
CA ASP A 96 3.18 10.02 -4.45
C ASP A 96 3.46 9.51 -3.04
N ALA A 97 3.05 10.28 -2.02
CA ALA A 97 3.17 9.88 -0.64
C ALA A 97 2.28 8.66 -0.30
N ALA A 98 1.02 8.67 -0.74
CA ALA A 98 0.08 7.58 -0.53
C ALA A 98 0.53 6.30 -1.26
N LEU A 99 1.05 6.42 -2.49
CA LEU A 99 1.61 5.29 -3.21
C LEU A 99 2.82 4.69 -2.47
N THR A 100 3.70 5.53 -1.94
CA THR A 100 4.84 5.07 -1.14
C THR A 100 4.37 4.32 0.10
N GLU A 101 3.31 4.78 0.75
CA GLU A 101 2.70 4.09 1.88
C GLU A 101 2.14 2.74 1.46
N ALA A 102 1.37 2.69 0.37
CA ALA A 102 0.77 1.45 -0.14
C ALA A 102 1.79 0.33 -0.41
N TYR A 103 2.97 0.67 -0.89
CA TYR A 103 4.03 -0.31 -1.14
C TYR A 103 4.49 -1.08 0.09
N LYS A 104 4.38 -0.50 1.28
CA LYS A 104 4.79 -1.13 2.55
C LYS A 104 4.00 -2.40 2.84
N TYR A 105 2.76 -2.44 2.39
CA TYR A 105 1.79 -3.46 2.78
C TYR A 105 1.58 -4.58 1.75
N ILE A 106 2.28 -4.55 0.61
CA ILE A 106 2.14 -5.60 -0.41
C ILE A 106 2.39 -6.98 0.20
N GLY A 107 1.40 -7.88 0.04
CA GLY A 107 1.36 -9.23 0.57
C GLY A 107 0.74 -9.35 1.96
N MET A 108 0.27 -8.24 2.56
CA MET A 108 -0.59 -8.30 3.74
C MET A 108 -1.94 -8.87 3.34
N SER A 109 -2.49 -9.79 4.12
CA SER A 109 -3.75 -10.47 3.85
C SER A 109 -4.62 -10.53 5.09
N GLU A 110 -5.88 -10.88 4.88
CA GLU A 110 -6.85 -11.16 5.93
C GLU A 110 -6.42 -12.33 6.80
N GLU A 111 -6.79 -12.26 8.07
CA GLU A 111 -6.61 -13.36 9.00
C GLU A 111 -7.85 -13.46 9.93
N PRO A 112 -8.63 -14.57 9.84
CA PRO A 112 -8.52 -15.65 8.85
C PRO A 112 -8.92 -15.22 7.43
N ALA A 113 -8.49 -15.98 6.42
CA ALA A 113 -8.83 -15.69 5.02
C ALA A 113 -10.36 -15.61 4.80
N GLY A 114 -10.83 -14.66 3.99
CA GLY A 114 -12.24 -14.41 3.72
C GLY A 114 -13.01 -13.74 4.87
N SER A 115 -12.32 -13.28 5.91
CA SER A 115 -12.98 -12.69 7.09
C SER A 115 -13.18 -11.18 6.98
N ASN A 116 -12.59 -10.51 6.01
CA ASN A 116 -12.46 -9.06 5.95
C ASN A 116 -11.75 -8.45 7.18
N LYS A 117 -11.06 -9.28 7.99
CA LYS A 117 -10.29 -8.84 9.14
C LYS A 117 -8.83 -8.62 8.73
N VAL A 118 -8.42 -7.39 8.74
CA VAL A 118 -7.08 -6.93 8.42
C VAL A 118 -6.84 -5.60 9.12
N MET A 119 -5.60 -5.22 9.35
CA MET A 119 -5.29 -3.96 10.05
C MET A 119 -6.02 -2.72 9.48
N PHE A 120 -6.35 -2.72 8.19
CA PHE A 120 -7.03 -1.57 7.56
C PHE A 120 -8.51 -1.50 7.96
N SER A 121 -9.23 -2.62 8.01
CA SER A 121 -10.60 -2.71 8.48
C SER A 121 -10.70 -2.43 9.98
N GLU A 122 -9.77 -2.98 10.76
CA GLU A 122 -9.66 -2.71 12.19
C GLU A 122 -9.33 -1.24 12.49
N TRP A 123 -8.33 -0.68 11.78
CA TRP A 123 -7.99 0.74 11.89
C TRP A 123 -9.18 1.62 11.52
N TYR A 124 -9.92 1.27 10.45
CA TYR A 124 -11.08 2.04 10.02
C TYR A 124 -12.23 1.94 11.02
N GLY A 125 -12.35 0.82 11.70
CA GLY A 125 -13.43 0.50 12.66
C GLY A 125 -14.66 -0.10 11.98
N MET A 126 -14.48 -0.79 10.84
CA MET A 126 -15.56 -1.39 10.08
C MET A 126 -15.11 -2.72 9.46
N THR A 127 -15.95 -3.75 9.55
CA THR A 127 -15.72 -5.05 8.89
C THR A 127 -16.51 -5.10 7.57
N GLY A 128 -15.86 -5.50 6.49
CA GLY A 128 -16.45 -5.58 5.15
C GLY A 128 -15.39 -5.39 4.08
N PRO A 129 -15.75 -5.32 2.78
CA PRO A 129 -14.79 -5.11 1.70
C PRO A 129 -13.93 -3.88 1.96
N TRP A 130 -12.61 -4.07 2.04
CA TRP A 130 -11.69 -3.07 2.57
C TRP A 130 -10.77 -2.42 1.52
N CYS A 131 -11.06 -2.56 0.24
CA CYS A 131 -10.29 -1.91 -0.82
C CYS A 131 -10.22 -0.38 -0.64
N ALA A 132 -11.35 0.26 -0.36
CA ALA A 132 -11.41 1.69 -0.14
C ALA A 132 -10.89 2.12 1.23
N MET A 133 -10.97 1.26 2.25
CA MET A 133 -10.36 1.50 3.55
C MET A 133 -8.84 1.50 3.46
N PHE A 134 -8.24 0.60 2.67
CA PHE A 134 -6.81 0.58 2.38
C PHE A 134 -6.34 1.86 1.69
N VAL A 135 -7.03 2.29 0.64
CA VAL A 135 -6.70 3.55 -0.04
C VAL A 135 -6.83 4.74 0.91
N THR A 136 -7.92 4.79 1.70
CA THR A 136 -8.11 5.82 2.71
C THR A 136 -6.97 5.82 3.73
N PHE A 137 -6.57 4.66 4.23
CA PHE A 137 -5.44 4.53 5.14
C PHE A 137 -4.16 5.12 4.53
N CYS A 138 -3.82 4.74 3.31
CA CYS A 138 -2.62 5.24 2.62
C CYS A 138 -2.63 6.77 2.47
N PHE A 139 -3.76 7.36 2.10
CA PHE A 139 -3.88 8.81 1.96
C PHE A 139 -3.89 9.54 3.31
N VAL A 140 -4.44 8.95 4.36
CA VAL A 140 -4.34 9.51 5.72
C VAL A 140 -2.89 9.53 6.21
N GLN A 141 -2.15 8.43 6.01
CA GLN A 141 -0.71 8.37 6.33
C GLN A 141 0.09 9.39 5.50
N ALA A 142 -0.33 9.64 4.26
CA ALA A 142 0.24 10.67 3.39
C ALA A 142 -0.14 12.12 3.79
N LYS A 143 -0.90 12.31 4.88
CA LYS A 143 -1.38 13.62 5.37
C LYS A 143 -2.32 14.33 4.39
N SER A 144 -3.08 13.58 3.61
CA SER A 144 -4.15 14.13 2.79
C SER A 144 -5.23 14.77 3.65
N LYS A 145 -5.77 15.89 3.18
CA LYS A 145 -6.94 16.53 3.81
C LYS A 145 -8.26 15.96 3.26
N SER A 146 -8.21 15.28 2.11
CA SER A 146 -9.38 14.67 1.47
C SER A 146 -9.84 13.39 2.16
N PHE A 147 -8.91 12.62 2.70
CA PHE A 147 -9.17 11.32 3.28
C PHE A 147 -9.06 11.38 4.80
N VAL A 148 -10.11 10.94 5.49
CA VAL A 148 -10.19 10.93 6.95
C VAL A 148 -10.71 9.56 7.40
N LYS A 149 -10.13 9.01 8.47
CA LYS A 149 -10.63 7.78 9.11
C LYS A 149 -12.11 7.91 9.46
N GLY A 150 -12.90 6.87 9.18
CA GLY A 150 -14.34 6.86 9.49
C GLY A 150 -15.18 7.72 8.56
N SER A 151 -14.61 8.27 7.47
CA SER A 151 -15.35 9.03 6.46
C SER A 151 -16.17 8.10 5.55
N LYS A 152 -17.01 8.69 4.66
CA LYS A 152 -17.76 7.93 3.65
C LYS A 152 -16.87 7.15 2.64
N TYR A 153 -15.56 7.39 2.60
CA TYR A 153 -14.63 6.80 1.64
C TYR A 153 -14.14 5.38 2.03
N ALA A 154 -14.89 4.67 2.88
CA ALA A 154 -14.87 3.21 2.92
C ALA A 154 -15.60 2.59 1.71
N TYR A 155 -16.31 3.40 0.91
CA TYR A 155 -17.14 2.96 -0.20
C TYR A 155 -16.74 3.66 -1.51
N CYS A 156 -16.31 2.88 -2.51
CA CYS A 156 -15.76 3.38 -3.78
C CYS A 156 -16.69 4.36 -4.53
N PRO A 157 -18.03 4.14 -4.61
CA PRO A 157 -18.92 5.06 -5.28
C PRO A 157 -18.92 6.49 -4.71
N TYR A 158 -18.66 6.68 -3.42
CA TYR A 158 -18.56 8.02 -2.86
C TYR A 158 -17.29 8.76 -3.29
N VAL A 159 -16.18 8.04 -3.49
CA VAL A 159 -14.96 8.62 -4.07
C VAL A 159 -15.23 9.09 -5.50
N LEU A 160 -15.92 8.25 -6.30
CA LEU A 160 -16.32 8.57 -7.67
C LEU A 160 -17.23 9.81 -7.73
N ALA A 161 -18.27 9.84 -6.88
CA ALA A 161 -19.23 10.92 -6.84
C ALA A 161 -18.59 12.27 -6.50
N ASP A 162 -17.71 12.29 -5.49
CA ASP A 162 -17.01 13.52 -5.11
C ASP A 162 -16.00 13.96 -6.16
N ALA A 163 -15.30 13.00 -6.80
CA ALA A 163 -14.37 13.31 -7.88
C ALA A 163 -15.05 13.88 -9.11
N LYS A 164 -16.22 13.31 -9.52
CA LYS A 164 -17.04 13.84 -10.62
C LYS A 164 -17.55 15.25 -10.32
N ALA A 165 -17.87 15.55 -9.07
CA ALA A 165 -18.34 16.85 -8.63
C ALA A 165 -17.23 17.85 -8.26
N GLY A 166 -15.95 17.45 -8.35
CA GLY A 166 -14.81 18.30 -7.96
C GLY A 166 -14.79 18.66 -6.48
N ARG A 167 -15.39 17.81 -5.62
CA ARG A 167 -15.49 18.08 -4.17
C ARG A 167 -14.31 17.48 -3.40
N ASN A 168 -14.08 18.01 -2.21
CA ASN A 168 -13.12 17.52 -1.23
C ASN A 168 -11.70 17.32 -1.80
N GLY A 169 -11.25 18.21 -2.71
CA GLY A 169 -9.94 18.12 -3.33
C GLY A 169 -9.74 16.89 -4.25
N LEU A 170 -10.83 16.24 -4.64
CA LEU A 170 -10.84 15.15 -5.62
C LEU A 170 -11.28 15.68 -6.98
N ARG A 171 -10.60 15.22 -8.04
CA ARG A 171 -11.04 15.52 -9.41
C ARG A 171 -10.75 14.36 -10.35
N VAL A 172 -11.66 14.12 -11.28
CA VAL A 172 -11.41 13.20 -12.39
C VAL A 172 -10.31 13.76 -13.28
N VAL A 173 -9.40 12.90 -13.72
CA VAL A 173 -8.35 13.24 -14.68
C VAL A 173 -8.50 12.42 -15.96
N PRO A 174 -8.23 13.02 -17.12
CA PRO A 174 -8.25 12.28 -18.37
C PRO A 174 -7.13 11.23 -18.40
N LYS A 175 -7.34 10.13 -19.10
CA LYS A 175 -6.40 9.02 -19.21
C LYS A 175 -4.99 9.46 -19.64
N SER A 176 -4.89 10.48 -20.46
CA SER A 176 -3.62 11.04 -20.93
C SER A 176 -2.83 11.82 -19.86
N ASP A 177 -3.47 12.21 -18.77
CA ASP A 177 -2.85 12.97 -17.66
C ASP A 177 -2.67 12.14 -16.39
N VAL A 178 -2.93 10.85 -16.44
CA VAL A 178 -2.78 9.94 -15.29
C VAL A 178 -1.31 9.86 -14.86
N ARG A 179 -1.08 9.89 -13.56
CA ARG A 179 0.25 9.83 -12.93
C ARG A 179 0.29 8.74 -11.87
N SER A 180 1.48 8.31 -11.51
CA SER A 180 1.70 7.52 -10.30
C SER A 180 1.13 8.26 -9.10
N GLY A 181 0.46 7.54 -8.19
CA GLY A 181 -0.20 8.12 -7.02
C GLY A 181 -1.63 8.63 -7.27
N ASP A 182 -2.11 8.70 -8.53
CA ASP A 182 -3.54 8.91 -8.78
C ASP A 182 -4.33 7.67 -8.31
N ILE A 183 -5.57 7.88 -7.92
CA ILE A 183 -6.52 6.81 -7.62
C ILE A 183 -7.10 6.29 -8.93
N VAL A 184 -7.34 4.99 -9.01
CA VAL A 184 -8.13 4.37 -10.07
C VAL A 184 -9.37 3.71 -9.49
N LEU A 185 -10.50 3.88 -10.16
CA LEU A 185 -11.77 3.26 -9.86
C LEU A 185 -12.17 2.33 -11.02
N PHE A 186 -12.56 1.12 -10.68
CA PHE A 186 -12.96 0.09 -11.63
C PHE A 186 -14.47 -0.11 -11.62
N ASP A 187 -14.99 -0.48 -12.78
CA ASP A 187 -16.38 -0.86 -13.02
C ASP A 187 -16.35 -2.04 -14.00
N TRP A 188 -16.38 -3.25 -13.44
CA TRP A 188 -16.24 -4.48 -14.25
C TRP A 188 -17.52 -4.91 -14.93
N ASN A 189 -18.67 -4.66 -14.29
CA ASN A 189 -19.99 -5.02 -14.81
C ASN A 189 -20.61 -3.95 -15.72
N LYS A 190 -19.95 -2.75 -15.83
CA LYS A 190 -20.34 -1.62 -16.67
C LYS A 190 -21.71 -1.01 -16.32
N ASP A 191 -22.08 -1.05 -15.04
CA ASP A 191 -23.33 -0.45 -14.55
C ASP A 191 -23.21 1.03 -14.18
N GLY A 192 -22.02 1.60 -14.28
CA GLY A 192 -21.74 3.00 -13.93
C GLY A 192 -21.39 3.23 -12.46
N THR A 193 -21.30 2.16 -11.69
CA THR A 193 -20.92 2.16 -10.28
C THR A 193 -19.46 1.71 -10.13
N ALA A 194 -18.74 2.25 -9.15
CA ALA A 194 -17.38 1.81 -8.91
C ALA A 194 -17.38 0.55 -8.02
N ASP A 195 -16.88 -0.57 -8.56
CA ASP A 195 -16.78 -1.86 -7.87
C ASP A 195 -15.55 -1.96 -7.00
N HIS A 196 -14.45 -1.31 -7.40
CA HIS A 196 -13.15 -1.45 -6.76
C HIS A 196 -12.30 -0.19 -6.91
N ILE A 197 -11.25 -0.09 -6.09
CA ILE A 197 -10.36 1.07 -6.04
C ILE A 197 -8.91 0.65 -5.80
N GLY A 198 -7.98 1.39 -6.40
CA GLY A 198 -6.55 1.21 -6.18
C GLY A 198 -5.77 2.51 -6.35
N ILE A 199 -4.47 2.45 -6.12
CA ILE A 199 -3.54 3.55 -6.34
C ILE A 199 -2.67 3.19 -7.56
N VAL A 200 -2.60 4.07 -8.54
CA VAL A 200 -1.81 3.89 -9.76
C VAL A 200 -0.32 3.85 -9.41
N ASP A 201 0.34 2.76 -9.75
CA ASP A 201 1.80 2.61 -9.63
C ASP A 201 2.50 3.11 -10.90
N ARG A 202 2.12 2.55 -12.05
CA ARG A 202 2.61 2.99 -13.37
C ARG A 202 1.42 3.32 -14.25
N PRO A 203 1.32 4.57 -14.73
CA PRO A 203 0.20 5.00 -15.55
C PRO A 203 0.17 4.27 -16.91
N PRO A 204 -1.00 4.20 -17.57
CA PRO A 204 -1.11 3.66 -18.92
C PRO A 204 -0.41 4.57 -19.93
N VAL A 205 0.43 3.98 -20.80
CA VAL A 205 1.23 4.74 -21.80
C VAL A 205 0.49 4.88 -23.14
N LYS A 206 -0.50 4.02 -23.42
CA LYS A 206 -1.28 3.99 -24.69
C LYS A 206 -2.75 3.71 -24.40
N LYS A 207 -3.62 4.01 -25.39
CA LYS A 207 -5.04 3.58 -25.36
C LYS A 207 -5.09 2.05 -25.25
N ASN A 208 -5.86 1.52 -24.31
CA ASN A 208 -5.98 0.10 -23.98
C ASN A 208 -4.70 -0.58 -23.46
N ALA A 209 -3.72 0.21 -23.01
CA ALA A 209 -2.51 -0.35 -22.43
C ALA A 209 -2.76 -0.94 -21.04
N ARG A 210 -1.98 -1.97 -20.72
CA ARG A 210 -1.85 -2.42 -19.34
C ARG A 210 -1.14 -1.36 -18.51
N PHE A 211 -1.58 -1.22 -17.27
CA PHE A 211 -0.96 -0.35 -16.27
C PHE A 211 -0.88 -1.09 -14.94
N SER A 212 -0.11 -0.60 -13.99
CA SER A 212 0.00 -1.26 -12.69
C SER A 212 -0.55 -0.40 -11.56
N THR A 213 -1.08 -1.09 -10.56
CA THR A 213 -1.73 -0.52 -9.38
C THR A 213 -1.26 -1.23 -8.12
N ILE A 214 -1.41 -0.57 -6.97
CA ILE A 214 -1.39 -1.22 -5.66
C ILE A 214 -2.82 -1.15 -5.11
N GLU A 215 -3.36 -2.31 -4.75
CA GLU A 215 -4.75 -2.47 -4.35
C GLU A 215 -4.86 -3.27 -3.05
N GLY A 216 -5.83 -2.91 -2.21
CA GLY A 216 -6.24 -3.71 -1.07
C GLY A 216 -7.45 -4.57 -1.42
N ASN A 217 -7.70 -5.63 -0.65
CA ASN A 217 -8.79 -6.56 -0.83
C ASN A 217 -8.86 -7.17 -2.24
N THR A 218 -7.73 -7.57 -2.78
CA THR A 218 -7.59 -8.10 -4.14
C THR A 218 -6.70 -9.34 -4.17
N SER A 219 -6.75 -10.10 -5.27
CA SER A 219 -5.78 -11.16 -5.58
C SER A 219 -5.72 -11.41 -7.09
N GLY A 220 -4.78 -12.25 -7.53
CA GLY A 220 -4.70 -12.64 -8.95
C GLY A 220 -5.90 -13.46 -9.44
N THR A 221 -6.60 -14.16 -8.54
CA THR A 221 -7.76 -15.02 -8.83
C THR A 221 -9.10 -14.37 -8.50
N ASN A 222 -9.11 -13.43 -7.53
CA ASN A 222 -10.29 -12.66 -7.17
C ASN A 222 -9.93 -11.17 -7.11
N PRO A 223 -10.10 -10.42 -8.21
CA PRO A 223 -9.63 -9.04 -8.30
C PRO A 223 -10.42 -8.02 -7.47
N SER A 224 -11.66 -8.34 -7.07
CA SER A 224 -12.55 -7.42 -6.33
C SER A 224 -12.68 -7.74 -4.84
N ASP A 225 -12.37 -8.98 -4.43
CA ASP A 225 -12.53 -9.46 -3.06
C ASP A 225 -11.54 -10.60 -2.77
N GLY A 226 -10.26 -10.33 -3.00
CA GLY A 226 -9.20 -11.33 -2.92
C GLY A 226 -8.45 -11.36 -1.59
N GLY A 227 -8.85 -10.54 -0.63
CA GLY A 227 -8.40 -10.57 0.76
C GLY A 227 -6.94 -10.19 1.01
N MET A 228 -6.23 -9.57 0.06
CA MET A 228 -4.84 -9.17 0.25
C MET A 228 -4.49 -7.81 -0.37
N VAL A 229 -3.36 -7.24 0.04
CA VAL A 229 -2.75 -6.11 -0.66
C VAL A 229 -1.83 -6.64 -1.74
N ALA A 230 -2.09 -6.28 -3.00
CA ALA A 230 -1.30 -6.76 -4.12
C ALA A 230 -0.97 -5.66 -5.13
N LYS A 231 0.18 -5.86 -5.81
CA LYS A 231 0.47 -5.13 -7.05
C LYS A 231 -0.20 -5.85 -8.21
N MET A 232 -1.11 -5.15 -8.87
CA MET A 232 -1.93 -5.71 -9.94
C MET A 232 -1.55 -5.14 -11.30
N SER A 233 -1.80 -5.93 -12.35
CA SER A 233 -1.75 -5.49 -13.76
C SER A 233 -3.16 -5.37 -14.30
N ARG A 234 -3.59 -4.17 -14.62
CA ARG A 234 -4.96 -3.83 -15.03
C ARG A 234 -5.01 -3.34 -16.47
N VAL A 235 -6.20 -3.33 -17.06
CA VAL A 235 -6.47 -2.78 -18.37
C VAL A 235 -7.40 -1.58 -18.27
N THR A 236 -7.21 -0.61 -19.15
CA THR A 236 -7.97 0.64 -19.07
C THR A 236 -9.43 0.51 -19.51
N SER A 237 -9.83 -0.63 -20.10
CA SER A 237 -11.24 -0.93 -20.41
C SER A 237 -12.11 -1.08 -19.17
N ASP A 238 -11.54 -1.48 -18.03
CA ASP A 238 -12.26 -1.76 -16.80
C ASP A 238 -12.33 -0.53 -15.87
N VAL A 239 -11.73 0.59 -16.31
CA VAL A 239 -11.65 1.80 -15.51
C VAL A 239 -12.83 2.73 -15.80
N ILE A 240 -13.57 3.07 -14.73
CA ILE A 240 -14.62 4.10 -14.78
C ILE A 240 -14.07 5.50 -14.59
N ALA A 241 -13.03 5.67 -13.76
CA ALA A 241 -12.38 6.95 -13.56
C ALA A 241 -10.95 6.82 -13.02
N PHE A 242 -10.09 7.77 -13.41
CA PHE A 242 -8.89 8.11 -12.67
C PHE A 242 -9.13 9.39 -11.88
N VAL A 243 -8.68 9.42 -10.63
CA VAL A 243 -8.96 10.53 -9.70
C VAL A 243 -7.66 11.05 -9.11
N ARG A 244 -7.45 12.35 -9.20
CA ARG A 244 -6.33 13.02 -8.54
C ARG A 244 -6.76 13.65 -7.24
N VAL A 245 -5.94 13.46 -6.21
CA VAL A 245 -6.04 14.13 -4.93
C VAL A 245 -5.14 15.37 -4.97
N THR A 246 -5.69 16.55 -4.68
CA THR A 246 -5.01 17.85 -4.90
C THR A 246 -4.60 18.58 -3.62
N ASN A 247 -4.81 17.97 -2.44
CA ASN A 247 -4.54 18.60 -1.13
C ASN A 247 -3.83 17.66 -0.14
#